data_4c0d4fdad31e9ed16015a62400eac94d
#
_entry.id   4c0d4fdad31e9ed16015a62400eac94d
#
_cell.length_a   1.000
_cell.length_b   1.000
_cell.length_c   1.000
_cell.angle_alpha   90.00
_cell.angle_beta   90.00
_cell.angle_gamma   90.00
#
_symmetry.space_group_name_H-M   'P 1'
#
loop_
_entity.id
_entity.type
_entity.pdbx_description
1 polymer ?
#
loop_
_entity_poly.entity_id
_entity_poly.type
_entity_poly.pdbx_seq_one_letter_code
_entity_poly.pdbx_strand_id
1 'polypeptide(L)' 'MVNITKNGETITFENGNTMVHMPASSVIATSNKDAESVNIKLKASRKTIMSFNYKDMTPTVGSAEEAVNYIAGLI' A
#
# COMPACT_ATOMS: atom_id res chain seq x y z
N MET A 1 -3.61 -7.30 10.05
CA MET A 1 -3.40 -7.70 8.64
C MET A 1 -3.90 -6.59 7.74
N VAL A 2 -3.16 -6.32 6.69
CA VAL A 2 -3.48 -5.25 5.77
C VAL A 2 -4.17 -5.83 4.54
N ASN A 3 -5.38 -5.38 4.27
CA ASN A 3 -6.12 -5.75 3.07
C ASN A 3 -6.12 -4.58 2.10
N ILE A 4 -5.81 -4.85 0.86
CA ILE A 4 -5.74 -3.83 -0.18
C ILE A 4 -6.69 -4.24 -1.29
N THR A 5 -7.66 -3.39 -1.56
CA THR A 5 -8.67 -3.66 -2.58
C THR A 5 -8.84 -2.45 -3.47
N LYS A 6 -9.28 -2.70 -4.70
CA LYS A 6 -9.61 -1.63 -5.63
C LYS A 6 -11.03 -1.87 -6.15
N ASN A 7 -11.83 -0.83 -6.12
CA ASN A 7 -13.19 -0.85 -6.65
C ASN A 7 -13.35 0.37 -7.56
N GLY A 8 -13.43 0.14 -8.86
CA GLY A 8 -13.43 1.23 -9.81
C GLY A 8 -12.12 1.99 -9.75
N GLU A 9 -12.19 3.30 -9.47
CA GLU A 9 -11.02 4.15 -9.37
C GLU A 9 -10.57 4.38 -7.92
N THR A 10 -11.23 3.75 -6.97
CA THR A 10 -10.92 3.91 -5.55
C THR A 10 -10.13 2.72 -5.05
N ILE A 11 -8.96 2.99 -4.45
CA ILE A 11 -8.17 2.00 -3.76
C ILE A 11 -8.40 2.15 -2.26
N THR A 12 -8.54 1.02 -1.56
CA THR A 12 -8.78 0.99 -0.13
C THR A 12 -7.67 0.20 0.54
N PHE A 13 -7.11 0.80 1.59
CA PHE A 13 -6.14 0.15 2.46
C PHE A 13 -6.79 -0.01 3.83
N GLU A 14 -6.92 -1.25 4.28
CA GLU A 14 -7.49 -1.55 5.59
C GLU A 14 -6.44 -2.22 6.45
N ASN A 15 -6.15 -1.62 7.59
CA ASN A 15 -5.18 -2.15 8.54
C ASN A 15 -5.80 -2.11 9.95
N GLY A 16 -6.28 -3.27 10.40
CA GLY A 16 -6.99 -3.34 11.67
C GLY A 16 -8.24 -2.47 11.66
N ASN A 17 -8.26 -1.47 12.53
CA ASN A 17 -9.38 -0.53 12.61
C ASN A 17 -9.20 0.71 11.75
N THR A 18 -8.06 0.81 11.06
CA THR A 18 -7.77 1.95 10.20
C THR A 18 -8.15 1.62 8.76
N MET A 19 -8.86 2.50 8.12
CA MET A 19 -9.27 2.33 6.74
C MET A 19 -9.02 3.63 5.98
N VAL A 20 -8.36 3.53 4.83
CA VAL A 20 -8.05 4.67 3.98
C VAL A 20 -8.60 4.40 2.60
N HIS A 21 -9.43 5.31 2.12
CA HIS A 21 -10.00 5.28 0.77
C HIS A 21 -9.43 6.44 -0.02
N MET A 22 -8.85 6.15 -1.17
CA MET A 22 -8.22 7.18 -2.01
C MET A 22 -8.47 6.88 -3.48
N PRO A 23 -8.50 7.90 -4.34
CA PRO A 23 -8.40 7.64 -5.77
C PRO A 23 -7.09 6.92 -6.06
N ALA A 24 -7.13 5.84 -6.83
CA ALA A 24 -5.93 5.05 -7.11
C ALA A 24 -4.83 5.89 -7.75
N SER A 25 -5.20 6.88 -8.56
CA SER A 25 -4.25 7.76 -9.21
C SER A 25 -3.55 8.76 -8.27
N SER A 26 -3.99 8.85 -7.03
CA SER A 26 -3.45 9.80 -6.05
C SER A 26 -2.41 9.21 -5.12
N VAL A 27 -2.14 7.93 -5.19
CA VAL A 27 -1.24 7.25 -4.26
C VAL A 27 -0.13 6.52 -4.98
N ILE A 28 0.98 6.37 -4.27
CA ILE A 28 2.11 5.54 -4.71
C ILE A 28 2.53 4.66 -3.53
N ALA A 29 3.15 3.53 -3.87
CA ALA A 29 3.73 2.65 -2.87
C ALA A 29 5.24 2.63 -3.04
N THR A 30 5.97 2.71 -1.93
CA THR A 30 7.41 2.60 -1.93
C THR A 30 7.84 1.63 -0.84
N SER A 31 8.98 0.99 -1.01
CA SER A 31 9.57 0.16 0.03
C SER A 31 10.79 0.85 0.62
N ASN A 32 11.06 0.59 1.88
CA ASN A 32 12.30 1.03 2.50
C ASN A 32 13.38 0.01 2.14
N LYS A 33 14.55 0.48 1.73
CA LYS A 33 15.65 -0.36 1.28
C LYS A 33 16.14 -1.36 2.33
N ASP A 34 16.14 -0.95 3.59
CA ASP A 34 16.67 -1.75 4.69
C ASP A 34 15.58 -2.36 5.56
N ALA A 35 14.32 -2.10 5.25
CA ALA A 35 13.22 -2.56 6.06
C ALA A 35 12.31 -3.47 5.27
N GLU A 36 11.60 -4.30 6.00
CA GLU A 36 10.54 -5.13 5.44
C GLU A 36 9.23 -4.34 5.31
N SER A 37 9.32 -3.02 5.29
CA SER A 37 8.14 -2.15 5.33
C SER A 37 7.80 -1.57 3.98
N VAL A 38 6.50 -1.35 3.80
CA VAL A 38 5.91 -0.72 2.63
C VAL A 38 5.27 0.58 3.09
N ASN A 39 5.50 1.65 2.35
CA ASN A 39 4.94 2.96 2.64
C ASN A 39 3.97 3.34 1.55
N ILE A 40 2.77 3.74 1.95
CA ILE A 40 1.77 4.29 1.05
C ILE A 40 1.83 5.81 1.19
N LYS A 41 2.05 6.49 0.07
CA LYS A 41 2.26 7.94 0.06
C LYS A 41 1.30 8.61 -0.90
N LEU A 42 0.98 9.86 -0.62
CA LEU A 42 0.29 10.71 -1.57
C LEU A 42 1.24 11.06 -2.70
N LYS A 43 0.80 10.88 -3.93
CA LYS A 43 1.63 11.12 -5.12
C LYS A 43 2.12 12.56 -5.22
N ALA A 44 1.25 13.52 -4.92
CA ALA A 44 1.56 14.94 -5.08
C ALA A 44 2.52 15.46 -4.01
N SER A 45 2.26 15.16 -2.74
CA SER A 45 3.03 15.71 -1.61
C SER A 45 4.12 14.79 -1.10
N ARG A 46 4.10 13.52 -1.49
CA ARG A 46 5.00 12.48 -1.00
C ARG A 46 4.82 12.20 0.50
N LYS A 47 3.72 12.65 1.07
CA LYS A 47 3.43 12.42 2.48
C LYS A 47 2.99 10.98 2.69
N THR A 48 3.58 10.30 3.69
CA THR A 48 3.19 8.94 4.03
C THR A 48 1.85 8.94 4.76
N ILE A 49 0.90 8.15 4.26
CA ILE A 49 -0.42 8.02 4.87
C ILE A 49 -0.60 6.68 5.58
N MET A 50 0.21 5.69 5.25
CA MET A 50 0.17 4.38 5.90
C MET A 50 1.51 3.67 5.70
N SER A 51 1.95 2.94 6.71
CA SER A 51 3.12 2.07 6.62
C SER A 51 2.77 0.72 7.23
N PHE A 52 3.29 -0.34 6.63
CA PHE A 52 3.07 -1.68 7.16
C PHE A 52 4.20 -2.61 6.73
N ASN A 53 4.33 -3.73 7.45
CA ASN A 53 5.29 -4.76 7.08
C ASN A 53 4.68 -5.62 5.96
N TYR A 54 5.47 -5.97 4.95
CA TYR A 54 4.96 -6.74 3.82
C TYR A 54 4.39 -8.10 4.25
N LYS A 55 4.86 -8.63 5.39
CA LYS A 55 4.38 -9.91 5.90
C LYS A 55 2.96 -9.85 6.44
N ASP A 56 2.47 -8.63 6.71
CA ASP A 56 1.14 -8.43 7.27
C ASP A 56 0.07 -8.18 6.21
N MET A 57 0.43 -8.18 4.95
CA MET A 57 -0.54 -7.90 3.90
C MET A 57 -1.18 -9.15 3.30
N THR A 58 -2.36 -8.95 2.75
CA THR A 58 -3.08 -9.96 1.98
C THR A 58 -3.28 -9.40 0.56
N PRO A 59 -2.92 -10.11 -0.50
CA PRO A 59 -2.36 -11.46 -0.51
C PRO A 59 -0.91 -11.52 -0.01
N THR A 60 -0.47 -12.69 0.40
CA THR A 60 0.89 -12.91 0.89
C THR A 60 1.89 -12.72 -0.25
N VAL A 61 2.94 -11.95 0.02
CA VAL A 61 4.03 -11.71 -0.92
C VAL A 61 5.36 -12.08 -0.28
N GLY A 62 6.41 -12.23 -1.07
CA GLY A 62 7.70 -12.70 -0.60
C GLY A 62 8.67 -11.62 -0.16
N SER A 63 8.39 -10.34 -0.48
CA SER A 63 9.27 -9.23 -0.12
C SER A 63 8.51 -7.91 -0.19
N ALA A 64 9.12 -6.86 0.39
CA ALA A 64 8.54 -5.52 0.30
C ALA A 64 8.48 -5.04 -1.16
N GLU A 65 9.46 -5.41 -1.97
CA GLU A 65 9.44 -5.06 -3.38
C GLU A 65 8.26 -5.71 -4.11
N GLU A 66 7.98 -6.99 -3.82
CA GLU A 66 6.81 -7.66 -4.39
C GLU A 66 5.51 -7.00 -3.95
N ALA A 67 5.46 -6.54 -2.69
CA ALA A 67 4.30 -5.82 -2.19
C ALA A 67 4.07 -4.52 -2.96
N VAL A 68 5.13 -3.76 -3.19
CA VAL A 68 5.06 -2.52 -3.98
C VAL A 68 4.59 -2.82 -5.40
N ASN A 69 5.12 -3.87 -6.01
CA ASN A 69 4.73 -4.25 -7.36
C ASN A 69 3.25 -4.67 -7.43
N TYR A 70 2.78 -5.38 -6.43
CA TYR A 70 1.37 -5.76 -6.36
C TYR A 70 0.48 -4.52 -6.29
N ILE A 71 0.83 -3.58 -5.43
CA ILE A 71 0.06 -2.34 -5.26
C ILE A 71 0.12 -1.50 -6.54
N ALA A 72 1.29 -1.41 -7.16
CA ALA A 72 1.44 -0.69 -8.42
C ALA A 72 0.54 -1.25 -9.51
N GLY A 73 0.31 -2.55 -9.51
CA GLY A 73 -0.59 -3.19 -10.45
C GLY A 73 -2.06 -2.85 -10.23
N LEU A 74 -2.42 -2.38 -9.04
CA LEU A 74 -3.78 -1.96 -8.72
C LEU A 74 -4.03 -0.48 -9.04
N ILE A 75 -2.98 0.31 -9.12
CA ILE A 75 -3.08 1.77 -9.33
C ILE A 75 -3.33 2.13 -10.79
#